data_21bbc732b508d05660828f8a819f0422
#
_entry.id   21bbc732b508d05660828f8a819f0422
#
_cell.length_a   1.000
_cell.length_b   1.000
_cell.length_c   1.000
_cell.angle_alpha   90.00
_cell.angle_beta   90.00
_cell.angle_gamma   90.00
#
_symmetry.space_group_name_H-M   'P 1'
#
loop_
_entity.id
_entity.type
_entity.pdbx_description
1 polymer ?
#
loop_
_entity_poly.entity_id
_entity_poly.type
_entity_poly.pdbx_seq_one_letter_code
_entity_poly.pdbx_strand_id
1 'polypeptide(L)'
;MAGLWLLRHGSLPPNPERRFVGARDIALTAAGREQIRQAARALLAECGAANGLPPSVAAATGQGRHARTAVAEAAERGALREGESGRYGPFLPRHIICSDLGRCRESARLVQEVFHARGHAIDIFPDAGLREISLGLWEGLTVAEVESRWPGSHAARGADMAGFAPPQGESFAAVQARAVACVERWQARYPDECLLLVSHAGVLRTLLCHWLALPLAEVMRVPQHYACRIWLSGQEF
;
A
#
# COMPACT_ATOMS: atom_id res chain seq x y z
N MET A 1 5.49 -9.84 -17.05
CA MET A 1 4.68 -8.65 -16.71
C MET A 1 5.61 -7.55 -16.25
N ALA A 2 5.31 -6.29 -16.54
CA ALA A 2 6.03 -5.16 -15.97
C ALA A 2 5.77 -5.12 -14.45
N GLY A 3 6.68 -4.51 -13.69
CA GLY A 3 6.58 -4.48 -12.24
C GLY A 3 5.55 -3.48 -11.69
N LEU A 4 5.42 -3.45 -10.38
CA LEU A 4 4.41 -2.69 -9.67
C LEU A 4 5.04 -1.87 -8.54
N TRP A 5 4.77 -0.57 -8.51
CA TRP A 5 5.07 0.28 -7.38
C TRP A 5 3.87 0.34 -6.42
N LEU A 6 4.11 0.20 -5.15
CA LEU A 6 3.15 0.44 -4.08
C LEU A 6 3.54 1.73 -3.34
N LEU A 7 2.59 2.61 -3.10
CA LEU A 7 2.77 3.84 -2.33
C LEU A 7 1.61 4.01 -1.35
N ARG A 8 1.91 4.09 -0.07
CA ARG A 8 0.92 4.50 0.93
C ARG A 8 0.75 6.03 0.89
N HIS A 9 -0.48 6.52 1.05
CA HIS A 9 -0.76 7.96 1.19
C HIS A 9 0.07 8.62 2.30
N GLY A 10 0.21 9.94 2.26
CA GLY A 10 0.93 10.75 3.24
C GLY A 10 0.25 10.80 4.62
N SER A 11 0.92 11.39 5.60
CA SER A 11 0.44 11.41 6.99
C SER A 11 -0.88 12.16 7.15
N LEU A 12 -1.70 11.62 8.05
CA LEU A 12 -2.97 12.18 8.53
C LEU A 12 -2.76 12.95 9.83
N PRO A 13 -3.73 13.77 10.26
CA PRO A 13 -3.70 14.41 11.57
C PRO A 13 -3.44 13.41 12.70
N PRO A 14 -2.82 13.84 13.81
CA PRO A 14 -2.61 13.01 14.99
C PRO A 14 -3.94 12.40 15.49
N ASN A 15 -3.87 11.16 15.94
CA ASN A 15 -5.00 10.43 16.52
C ASN A 15 -4.63 9.95 17.95
N PRO A 16 -4.55 10.87 18.94
CA PRO A 16 -4.06 10.57 20.28
C PRO A 16 -4.95 9.56 21.01
N GLU A 17 -6.25 9.57 20.73
CA GLU A 17 -7.21 8.63 21.31
C GLU A 17 -7.21 7.26 20.64
N ARG A 18 -6.39 7.09 19.58
CA ARG A 18 -6.31 5.85 18.80
C ARG A 18 -7.66 5.35 18.30
N ARG A 19 -8.52 6.28 17.84
CA ARG A 19 -9.81 5.94 17.23
C ARG A 19 -9.61 5.17 15.94
N PHE A 20 -10.46 4.21 15.69
CA PHE A 20 -10.48 3.47 14.43
C PHE A 20 -10.78 4.41 13.25
N VAL A 21 -9.90 4.48 12.28
CA VAL A 21 -10.03 5.36 11.11
C VAL A 21 -10.82 4.67 9.99
N GLY A 22 -10.37 3.48 9.58
CA GLY A 22 -11.00 2.73 8.50
C GLY A 22 -11.11 3.51 7.19
N ALA A 23 -12.27 3.42 6.56
CA ALA A 23 -12.59 4.08 5.30
C ALA A 23 -13.01 5.56 5.44
N ARG A 24 -13.02 6.13 6.64
CA ARG A 24 -13.32 7.57 6.83
C ARG A 24 -12.38 8.43 6.01
N ASP A 25 -12.94 9.42 5.33
CA ASP A 25 -12.14 10.31 4.46
C ASP A 25 -11.54 11.46 5.28
N ILE A 26 -10.31 11.26 5.73
CA ILE A 26 -9.52 12.23 6.49
C ILE A 26 -8.46 12.81 5.55
N ALA A 27 -8.36 14.14 5.49
CA ALA A 27 -7.43 14.85 4.62
C ALA A 27 -5.96 14.68 5.07
N LEU A 28 -5.03 14.83 4.13
CA LEU A 28 -3.59 14.85 4.41
C LEU A 28 -3.20 16.10 5.25
N THR A 29 -2.20 15.93 6.11
CA THR A 29 -1.51 17.07 6.71
C THR A 29 -0.58 17.76 5.70
N ALA A 30 -0.11 18.99 6.02
CA ALA A 30 0.94 19.64 5.24
C ALA A 30 2.21 18.78 5.17
N ALA A 31 2.61 18.16 6.29
CA ALA A 31 3.70 17.20 6.34
C ALA A 31 3.45 15.98 5.46
N GLY A 32 2.21 15.46 5.45
CA GLY A 32 1.81 14.34 4.58
C GLY A 32 1.95 14.67 3.11
N ARG A 33 1.57 15.87 2.68
CA ARG A 33 1.77 16.34 1.30
C ARG A 33 3.25 16.38 0.92
N GLU A 34 4.10 16.90 1.79
CA GLU A 34 5.54 16.96 1.51
C GLU A 34 6.19 15.56 1.51
N GLN A 35 5.76 14.66 2.41
CA GLN A 35 6.19 13.26 2.37
C GLN A 35 5.91 12.61 1.01
N ILE A 36 4.73 12.86 0.41
CA ILE A 36 4.38 12.33 -0.91
C ILE A 36 5.26 12.95 -2.00
N ARG A 37 5.52 14.26 -1.97
CA ARG A 37 6.43 14.88 -2.96
C ARG A 37 7.84 14.31 -2.86
N GLN A 38 8.34 14.07 -1.65
CA GLN A 38 9.65 13.44 -1.43
C GLN A 38 9.66 11.98 -1.94
N ALA A 39 8.62 11.21 -1.65
CA ALA A 39 8.47 9.84 -2.17
C ALA A 39 8.45 9.81 -3.70
N ALA A 40 7.73 10.75 -4.35
CA ALA A 40 7.68 10.84 -5.81
C ALA A 40 9.04 11.20 -6.43
N ARG A 41 9.78 12.16 -5.82
CA ARG A 41 11.15 12.52 -6.27
C ARG A 41 12.09 11.34 -6.14
N ALA A 42 12.02 10.60 -5.04
CA ALA A 42 12.84 9.43 -4.80
C ALA A 42 12.50 8.29 -5.79
N LEU A 43 11.21 8.06 -6.09
CA LEU A 43 10.78 7.09 -7.09
C LEU A 43 11.36 7.43 -8.47
N LEU A 44 11.28 8.70 -8.89
CA LEU A 44 11.88 9.15 -10.15
C LEU A 44 13.40 8.95 -10.18
N ALA A 45 14.09 9.24 -9.07
CA ALA A 45 15.53 9.05 -8.97
C ALA A 45 15.91 7.56 -9.08
N GLU A 46 15.16 6.68 -8.44
CA GLU A 46 15.34 5.23 -8.51
C GLU A 46 15.12 4.71 -9.95
N CYS A 47 14.06 5.19 -10.62
CA CYS A 47 13.81 4.84 -12.02
C CYS A 47 14.89 5.37 -12.97
N GLY A 48 15.46 6.55 -12.71
CA GLY A 48 16.51 7.18 -13.54
C GLY A 48 17.91 6.62 -13.29
N ALA A 49 18.21 6.16 -12.08
CA ALA A 49 19.49 5.55 -11.72
C ALA A 49 19.63 4.10 -12.20
N ALA A 50 18.52 3.46 -12.52
CA ALA A 50 18.48 2.09 -12.95
C ALA A 50 18.98 1.96 -14.41
N ASN A 51 20.30 1.90 -14.61
CA ASN A 51 20.92 1.39 -15.82
C ASN A 51 20.60 -0.12 -16.01
N GLY A 52 19.31 -0.50 -15.90
CA GLY A 52 18.82 -1.85 -16.14
C GLY A 52 18.63 -2.74 -14.89
N LEU A 53 18.92 -2.26 -13.67
CA LEU A 53 18.68 -3.01 -12.43
C LEU A 53 17.41 -2.51 -11.72
N PRO A 54 16.51 -3.41 -11.24
CA PRO A 54 15.37 -3.00 -10.44
C PRO A 54 15.81 -2.32 -9.12
N PRO A 55 15.07 -1.32 -8.63
CA PRO A 55 15.34 -0.72 -7.34
C PRO A 55 15.30 -1.79 -6.26
N SER A 56 16.33 -1.81 -5.39
CA SER A 56 16.39 -2.81 -4.32
C SER A 56 15.26 -2.62 -3.32
N VAL A 57 14.71 -3.70 -2.80
CA VAL A 57 13.67 -3.73 -1.74
C VAL A 57 14.14 -3.02 -0.43
N ALA A 58 15.43 -2.69 -0.34
CA ALA A 58 16.05 -2.05 0.82
C ALA A 58 15.49 -0.66 1.19
N ALA A 59 14.76 0.02 0.31
CA ALA A 59 14.22 1.36 0.55
C ALA A 59 12.98 1.40 1.50
N ALA A 60 12.46 0.26 1.96
CA ALA A 60 11.31 0.19 2.88
C ALA A 60 11.67 0.39 4.37
N THR A 61 12.93 0.71 4.70
CA THR A 61 13.42 0.71 6.08
C THR A 61 13.32 2.07 6.78
N GLY A 62 12.14 2.41 7.28
CA GLY A 62 11.99 3.23 8.48
C GLY A 62 12.19 2.36 9.73
N GLN A 63 12.93 2.87 10.70
CA GLN A 63 13.43 2.21 11.91
C GLN A 63 12.42 1.30 12.66
N GLY A 64 12.70 0.00 12.76
CA GLY A 64 12.01 -0.96 13.60
C GLY A 64 12.59 -2.37 13.39
N ARG A 65 13.29 -2.92 14.41
CA ARG A 65 14.01 -4.22 14.29
C ARG A 65 13.12 -5.41 13.95
N HIS A 66 11.84 -5.38 14.30
CA HIS A 66 10.91 -6.51 14.05
C HIS A 66 10.23 -6.48 12.67
N ALA A 67 10.20 -5.31 12.01
CA ALA A 67 9.65 -5.16 10.67
C ALA A 67 10.62 -5.66 9.57
N ARG A 68 11.91 -5.69 9.88
CA ARG A 68 12.95 -6.21 8.99
C ARG A 68 12.84 -7.72 8.76
N THR A 69 12.28 -8.46 9.72
CA THR A 69 12.33 -9.91 9.71
C THR A 69 11.40 -10.51 8.65
N ALA A 70 10.14 -10.10 8.57
CA ALA A 70 9.18 -10.74 7.64
C ALA A 70 9.48 -10.42 6.17
N VAL A 71 9.80 -9.15 5.83
CA VAL A 71 10.19 -8.76 4.47
C VAL A 71 11.61 -9.23 4.14
N ALA A 72 12.55 -9.22 5.11
CA ALA A 72 13.90 -9.75 4.94
C ALA A 72 13.90 -11.28 4.83
N GLU A 73 13.09 -11.99 5.61
CA GLU A 73 12.92 -13.44 5.51
C GLU A 73 12.24 -13.88 4.22
N ALA A 74 11.33 -13.07 3.65
CA ALA A 74 10.79 -13.28 2.31
C ALA A 74 11.87 -13.07 1.24
N ALA A 75 12.74 -12.07 1.41
CA ALA A 75 13.89 -11.84 0.57
C ALA A 75 14.91 -12.98 0.63
N GLU A 76 15.20 -13.48 1.83
CA GLU A 76 16.13 -14.61 2.07
C GLU A 76 15.59 -15.95 1.52
N ARG A 77 14.24 -16.12 1.47
CA ARG A 77 13.62 -17.30 0.85
C ARG A 77 13.59 -17.25 -0.69
N GLY A 78 14.19 -16.22 -1.30
CA GLY A 78 14.28 -16.07 -2.75
C GLY A 78 13.01 -15.58 -3.43
N ALA A 79 11.99 -15.18 -2.65
CA ALA A 79 10.79 -14.50 -3.14
C ALA A 79 11.12 -13.07 -3.65
N LEU A 80 12.30 -12.55 -3.30
CA LEU A 80 12.82 -11.25 -3.70
C LEU A 80 14.22 -11.47 -4.32
N ARG A 81 14.30 -12.13 -5.47
CA ARG A 81 15.57 -12.36 -6.14
C ARG A 81 16.09 -11.09 -6.81
N GLU A 82 17.39 -10.84 -6.67
CA GLU A 82 18.14 -9.96 -7.57
C GLU A 82 18.03 -10.55 -8.98
N GLY A 83 17.35 -9.82 -9.89
CA GLY A 83 17.06 -10.30 -11.23
C GLY A 83 18.29 -10.36 -12.10
N GLU A 84 18.40 -11.42 -12.87
CA GLU A 84 19.32 -11.52 -14.01
C GLU A 84 19.06 -10.37 -14.98
N SER A 85 20.13 -9.67 -15.35
CA SER A 85 20.12 -8.57 -16.29
C SER A 85 19.65 -9.04 -17.66
N GLY A 86 18.62 -8.41 -18.21
CA GLY A 86 18.37 -8.63 -19.63
C GLY A 86 17.12 -8.06 -20.27
N ARG A 87 16.07 -7.69 -19.55
CA ARG A 87 14.81 -7.25 -20.20
C ARG A 87 13.95 -6.31 -19.35
N TYR A 88 14.52 -5.40 -18.61
CA TYR A 88 13.72 -4.43 -17.88
C TYR A 88 13.75 -3.09 -18.59
N GLY A 89 12.66 -2.77 -19.28
CA GLY A 89 12.37 -1.41 -19.70
C GLY A 89 12.29 -0.49 -18.48
N PRO A 90 12.27 0.84 -18.64
CA PRO A 90 12.31 1.76 -17.52
C PRO A 90 11.16 1.48 -16.55
N PHE A 91 11.48 1.26 -15.28
CA PHE A 91 10.53 1.02 -14.16
C PHE A 91 9.67 2.24 -13.85
N LEU A 92 9.63 3.20 -14.75
CA LEU A 92 8.88 4.43 -14.59
C LEU A 92 7.39 4.16 -14.84
N PRO A 93 6.51 4.33 -13.83
CA PRO A 93 5.09 4.10 -14.01
C PRO A 93 4.50 5.17 -14.95
N ARG A 94 3.59 4.73 -15.82
CA ARG A 94 2.79 5.59 -16.69
C ARG A 94 1.36 5.79 -16.20
N HIS A 95 0.93 4.94 -15.28
CA HIS A 95 -0.41 4.96 -14.73
C HIS A 95 -0.37 4.86 -13.21
N ILE A 96 -1.13 5.73 -12.55
CA ILE A 96 -1.40 5.68 -11.12
C ILE A 96 -2.82 5.15 -10.94
N ILE A 97 -2.93 3.99 -10.32
CA ILE A 97 -4.20 3.46 -9.85
C ILE A 97 -4.31 3.83 -8.37
N CYS A 98 -5.28 4.63 -8.01
CA CYS A 98 -5.39 5.08 -6.62
C CYS A 98 -6.74 4.74 -6.01
N SER A 99 -6.76 4.54 -4.68
CA SER A 99 -8.03 4.57 -3.96
C SER A 99 -8.78 5.88 -4.25
N ASP A 100 -10.08 5.80 -4.38
CA ASP A 100 -10.95 6.96 -4.62
C ASP A 100 -11.21 7.83 -3.36
N LEU A 101 -10.68 7.43 -2.18
CA LEU A 101 -10.69 8.29 -0.99
C LEU A 101 -9.78 9.51 -1.18
N GLY A 102 -10.23 10.67 -0.68
CA GLY A 102 -9.60 11.97 -0.90
C GLY A 102 -8.10 12.01 -0.64
N ARG A 103 -7.65 11.40 0.47
CA ARG A 103 -6.21 11.32 0.83
C ARG A 103 -5.34 10.60 -0.20
N CYS A 104 -5.87 9.57 -0.87
CA CYS A 104 -5.14 8.87 -1.93
C CYS A 104 -5.22 9.62 -3.26
N ARG A 105 -6.37 10.18 -3.60
CA ARG A 105 -6.52 11.03 -4.79
C ARG A 105 -5.60 12.26 -4.72
N GLU A 106 -5.50 12.89 -3.56
CA GLU A 106 -4.58 14.00 -3.32
C GLU A 106 -3.12 13.53 -3.43
N SER A 107 -2.77 12.39 -2.82
CA SER A 107 -1.43 11.80 -2.95
C SER A 107 -1.08 11.50 -4.42
N ALA A 108 -2.00 10.94 -5.19
CA ALA A 108 -1.79 10.65 -6.61
C ALA A 108 -1.54 11.92 -7.42
N ARG A 109 -2.30 13.01 -7.17
CA ARG A 109 -2.08 14.30 -7.84
C ARG A 109 -0.71 14.90 -7.52
N LEU A 110 -0.27 14.83 -6.25
CA LEU A 110 1.06 15.30 -5.86
C LEU A 110 2.19 14.52 -6.52
N VAL A 111 2.01 13.21 -6.71
CA VAL A 111 2.95 12.39 -7.52
C VAL A 111 2.94 12.88 -8.96
N GLN A 112 1.76 13.04 -9.57
CA GLN A 112 1.61 13.50 -10.95
C GLN A 112 2.28 14.89 -11.17
N GLU A 113 2.09 15.84 -10.23
CA GLU A 113 2.73 17.15 -10.28
C GLU A 113 4.26 17.04 -10.34
N VAL A 114 4.86 16.17 -9.50
CA VAL A 114 6.32 15.95 -9.46
C VAL A 114 6.81 15.32 -10.76
N PHE A 115 6.07 14.37 -11.32
CA PHE A 115 6.39 13.70 -12.58
C PHE A 115 6.32 14.67 -13.75
N HIS A 116 5.24 15.45 -13.86
CA HIS A 116 5.06 16.47 -14.90
C HIS A 116 6.17 17.54 -14.87
N ALA A 117 6.57 17.98 -13.68
CA ALA A 117 7.67 18.92 -13.50
C ALA A 117 9.05 18.40 -14.01
N ARG A 118 9.15 17.09 -14.27
CA ARG A 118 10.33 16.42 -14.84
C ARG A 118 10.09 15.91 -16.26
N GLY A 119 9.00 16.32 -16.91
CA GLY A 119 8.65 15.97 -18.29
C GLY A 119 8.05 14.57 -18.45
N HIS A 120 7.62 13.91 -17.37
CA HIS A 120 7.01 12.58 -17.43
C HIS A 120 5.49 12.68 -17.30
N ALA A 121 4.77 12.32 -18.36
CA ALA A 121 3.32 12.18 -18.31
C ALA A 121 2.94 10.92 -17.53
N ILE A 122 1.93 11.04 -16.66
CA ILE A 122 1.37 9.92 -15.90
C ILE A 122 -0.12 10.16 -15.67
N ASP A 123 -0.95 9.16 -15.96
CA ASP A 123 -2.40 9.22 -15.82
C ASP A 123 -2.85 8.72 -14.44
N ILE A 124 -3.99 9.24 -13.94
CA ILE A 124 -4.56 8.85 -12.64
C ILE A 124 -5.93 8.22 -12.86
N PHE A 125 -6.09 7.00 -12.29
CA PHE A 125 -7.33 6.23 -12.31
C PHE A 125 -7.78 5.91 -10.88
N PRO A 126 -8.79 6.60 -10.34
CA PRO A 126 -9.40 6.23 -9.07
C PRO A 126 -10.15 4.89 -9.17
N ASP A 127 -9.94 4.00 -8.22
CA ASP A 127 -10.61 2.70 -8.14
C ASP A 127 -11.01 2.36 -6.70
N ALA A 128 -12.30 2.08 -6.50
CA ALA A 128 -12.86 1.72 -5.19
C ALA A 128 -12.33 0.37 -4.67
N GLY A 129 -11.82 -0.51 -5.55
CA GLY A 129 -11.15 -1.75 -5.16
C GLY A 129 -9.91 -1.53 -4.28
N LEU A 130 -9.33 -0.31 -4.28
CA LEU A 130 -8.19 0.07 -3.45
C LEU A 130 -8.56 0.89 -2.21
N ARG A 131 -9.85 1.05 -1.85
CA ARG A 131 -10.27 1.71 -0.60
C ARG A 131 -9.71 1.01 0.62
N GLU A 132 -9.41 1.80 1.69
CA GLU A 132 -9.03 1.23 2.99
C GLU A 132 -10.13 0.30 3.51
N ILE A 133 -9.73 -0.65 4.36
CA ILE A 133 -10.67 -1.53 5.05
C ILE A 133 -11.78 -0.71 5.72
N SER A 134 -13.03 -1.04 5.43
CA SER A 134 -14.14 -0.50 6.19
C SER A 134 -14.21 -1.20 7.55
N LEU A 135 -14.14 -0.42 8.61
CA LEU A 135 -14.34 -0.93 9.97
C LEU A 135 -15.80 -0.79 10.42
N GLY A 136 -16.71 -0.39 9.52
CA GLY A 136 -18.14 -0.30 9.76
C GLY A 136 -18.47 0.54 10.98
N LEU A 137 -19.26 -0.01 11.91
CA LEU A 137 -19.70 0.69 13.11
C LEU A 137 -18.57 0.98 14.12
N TRP A 138 -17.35 0.47 13.91
CA TRP A 138 -16.20 0.80 14.75
C TRP A 138 -15.52 2.11 14.36
N GLU A 139 -15.79 2.63 13.16
CA GLU A 139 -15.13 3.84 12.68
C GLU A 139 -15.42 5.05 13.57
N GLY A 140 -14.38 5.75 13.97
CA GLY A 140 -14.43 6.89 14.90
C GLY A 140 -14.47 6.52 16.37
N LEU A 141 -14.60 5.24 16.73
CA LEU A 141 -14.61 4.76 18.11
C LEU A 141 -13.20 4.41 18.60
N THR A 142 -12.98 4.51 19.89
CA THR A 142 -11.84 3.92 20.59
C THR A 142 -12.08 2.45 20.87
N VAL A 143 -11.03 1.71 21.28
CA VAL A 143 -11.17 0.31 21.71
C VAL A 143 -12.14 0.18 22.90
N ALA A 144 -12.09 1.10 23.86
CA ALA A 144 -12.98 1.08 25.02
C ALA A 144 -14.45 1.29 24.62
N GLU A 145 -14.73 2.20 23.69
CA GLU A 145 -16.08 2.43 23.18
C GLU A 145 -16.60 1.23 22.37
N VAL A 146 -15.73 0.54 21.63
CA VAL A 146 -16.06 -0.70 20.94
C VAL A 146 -16.42 -1.80 21.93
N GLU A 147 -15.56 -2.03 22.94
CA GLU A 147 -15.83 -3.05 23.97
C GLU A 147 -17.08 -2.78 24.78
N SER A 148 -17.41 -1.51 25.03
CA SER A 148 -18.65 -1.13 25.68
C SER A 148 -19.89 -1.48 24.86
N ARG A 149 -19.83 -1.37 23.53
CA ARG A 149 -20.96 -1.63 22.63
C ARG A 149 -21.04 -3.09 22.17
N TRP A 150 -19.89 -3.72 21.98
CA TRP A 150 -19.75 -5.11 21.52
C TRP A 150 -18.71 -5.84 22.38
N PRO A 151 -19.05 -6.26 23.60
CA PRO A 151 -18.12 -6.90 24.52
C PRO A 151 -17.40 -8.09 23.91
N GLY A 152 -16.08 -8.15 24.07
CA GLY A 152 -15.22 -9.23 23.56
C GLY A 152 -14.89 -9.14 22.05
N SER A 153 -15.47 -8.22 21.31
CA SER A 153 -15.30 -8.18 19.85
C SER A 153 -13.89 -7.76 19.42
N HIS A 154 -13.22 -6.89 20.19
CA HIS A 154 -11.82 -6.52 19.91
C HIS A 154 -10.87 -7.71 20.15
N ALA A 155 -11.11 -8.51 21.19
CA ALA A 155 -10.37 -9.74 21.43
C ALA A 155 -10.64 -10.78 20.33
N ALA A 156 -11.90 -10.95 19.90
CA ALA A 156 -12.25 -11.83 18.78
C ALA A 156 -11.52 -11.45 17.49
N ARG A 157 -11.42 -10.14 17.19
CA ARG A 157 -10.60 -9.67 16.05
C ARG A 157 -9.13 -10.02 16.22
N GLY A 158 -8.60 -9.93 17.43
CA GLY A 158 -7.20 -10.32 17.70
C GLY A 158 -6.95 -11.83 17.49
N ALA A 159 -7.95 -12.67 17.81
CA ALA A 159 -7.90 -14.10 17.62
C ALA A 159 -8.06 -14.53 16.16
N ASP A 160 -8.86 -13.82 15.38
CA ASP A 160 -9.04 -14.03 13.93
C ASP A 160 -8.82 -12.74 13.17
N MET A 161 -7.57 -12.34 13.03
CA MET A 161 -7.21 -11.09 12.32
C MET A 161 -7.60 -11.12 10.84
N ALA A 162 -7.56 -12.28 10.22
CA ALA A 162 -7.85 -12.44 8.79
C ALA A 162 -9.36 -12.42 8.48
N GLY A 163 -10.14 -13.19 9.24
CA GLY A 163 -11.55 -13.46 8.92
C GLY A 163 -12.54 -12.57 9.66
N PHE A 164 -12.15 -11.99 10.80
CA PHE A 164 -13.07 -11.16 11.58
C PHE A 164 -13.46 -9.88 10.82
N ALA A 165 -14.76 -9.61 10.74
CA ALA A 165 -15.33 -8.36 10.24
C ALA A 165 -16.07 -7.62 11.37
N PRO A 166 -15.79 -6.33 11.62
CA PRO A 166 -16.62 -5.51 12.48
C PRO A 166 -18.07 -5.43 11.95
N PRO A 167 -19.06 -5.13 12.79
CA PRO A 167 -20.43 -4.94 12.33
C PRO A 167 -20.50 -3.93 11.18
N GLN A 168 -21.08 -4.33 10.05
CA GLN A 168 -21.15 -3.56 8.79
C GLN A 168 -19.79 -3.20 8.18
N GLY A 169 -18.71 -3.85 8.61
CA GLY A 169 -17.35 -3.65 8.09
C GLY A 169 -16.87 -4.83 7.24
N GLU A 170 -15.58 -4.80 6.93
CA GLU A 170 -14.89 -5.82 6.14
C GLU A 170 -13.89 -6.61 7.00
N SER A 171 -13.66 -7.86 6.64
CA SER A 171 -12.49 -8.62 7.09
C SER A 171 -11.26 -8.31 6.20
N PHE A 172 -10.04 -8.59 6.69
CA PHE A 172 -8.86 -8.49 5.83
C PHE A 172 -8.89 -9.46 4.67
N ALA A 173 -9.53 -10.62 4.80
CA ALA A 173 -9.74 -11.56 3.69
C ALA A 173 -10.60 -10.96 2.57
N ALA A 174 -11.69 -10.26 2.92
CA ALA A 174 -12.53 -9.56 1.94
C ALA A 174 -11.76 -8.42 1.25
N VAL A 175 -10.98 -7.64 2.02
CA VAL A 175 -10.12 -6.59 1.48
C VAL A 175 -9.09 -7.16 0.51
N GLN A 176 -8.42 -8.26 0.87
CA GLN A 176 -7.45 -8.92 -0.01
C GLN A 176 -8.10 -9.35 -1.32
N ALA A 177 -9.24 -10.04 -1.26
CA ALA A 177 -9.93 -10.53 -2.45
C ALA A 177 -10.28 -9.39 -3.43
N ARG A 178 -10.87 -8.27 -2.94
CA ARG A 178 -11.22 -7.15 -3.81
C ARG A 178 -10.00 -6.39 -4.33
N ALA A 179 -8.95 -6.27 -3.51
CA ALA A 179 -7.75 -5.54 -3.90
C ALA A 179 -6.94 -6.32 -4.95
N VAL A 180 -6.79 -7.64 -4.78
CA VAL A 180 -6.14 -8.53 -5.76
C VAL A 180 -6.89 -8.47 -7.09
N ALA A 181 -8.21 -8.69 -7.09
CA ALA A 181 -9.02 -8.61 -8.31
C ALA A 181 -8.95 -7.24 -8.99
N CYS A 182 -8.83 -6.14 -8.20
CA CYS A 182 -8.62 -4.81 -8.73
C CYS A 182 -7.28 -4.71 -9.47
N VAL A 183 -6.19 -5.15 -8.84
CA VAL A 183 -4.84 -5.08 -9.43
C VAL A 183 -4.73 -5.94 -10.67
N GLU A 184 -5.21 -7.19 -10.62
CA GLU A 184 -5.22 -8.10 -11.77
C GLU A 184 -5.95 -7.51 -12.98
N ARG A 185 -7.09 -6.85 -12.76
CA ARG A 185 -7.85 -6.17 -13.82
C ARG A 185 -7.04 -5.04 -14.45
N TRP A 186 -6.31 -4.25 -13.67
CA TRP A 186 -5.48 -3.17 -14.17
C TRP A 186 -4.21 -3.69 -14.86
N GLN A 187 -3.61 -4.75 -14.36
CA GLN A 187 -2.48 -5.42 -15.01
C GLN A 187 -2.89 -6.05 -16.35
N ALA A 188 -4.07 -6.65 -16.42
CA ALA A 188 -4.59 -7.18 -17.68
C ALA A 188 -4.87 -6.08 -18.72
N ARG A 189 -5.22 -4.87 -18.26
CA ARG A 189 -5.42 -3.69 -19.13
C ARG A 189 -4.10 -3.13 -19.66
N TYR A 190 -3.03 -3.20 -18.87
CA TYR A 190 -1.71 -2.64 -19.17
C TYR A 190 -0.60 -3.68 -18.91
N PRO A 191 -0.58 -4.79 -19.69
CA PRO A 191 0.22 -5.98 -19.36
C PRO A 191 1.74 -5.74 -19.38
N ASP A 192 2.19 -4.78 -20.20
CA ASP A 192 3.61 -4.48 -20.41
C ASP A 192 4.03 -3.15 -19.78
N GLU A 193 3.16 -2.54 -18.98
CA GLU A 193 3.41 -1.24 -18.37
C GLU A 193 3.60 -1.34 -16.87
N CYS A 194 4.53 -0.55 -16.35
CA CYS A 194 4.72 -0.38 -14.92
C CYS A 194 3.57 0.46 -14.34
N LEU A 195 2.93 -0.03 -13.30
CA LEU A 195 1.84 0.65 -12.58
C LEU A 195 2.33 1.18 -11.23
N LEU A 196 1.72 2.28 -10.76
CA LEU A 196 1.88 2.78 -9.40
C LEU A 196 0.53 2.67 -8.68
N LEU A 197 0.46 1.89 -7.62
CA LEU A 197 -0.71 1.84 -6.73
C LEU A 197 -0.55 2.86 -5.61
N VAL A 198 -1.52 3.76 -5.45
CA VAL A 198 -1.58 4.69 -4.31
C VAL A 198 -2.75 4.31 -3.43
N SER A 199 -2.46 3.74 -2.25
CA SER A 199 -3.48 3.14 -1.41
C SER A 199 -3.18 3.33 0.10
N HIS A 200 -3.69 2.45 0.93
CA HIS A 200 -3.75 2.52 2.38
C HIS A 200 -2.99 1.37 3.03
N ALA A 201 -2.69 1.50 4.33
CA ALA A 201 -1.92 0.50 5.03
C ALA A 201 -2.58 -0.88 5.05
N GLY A 202 -3.88 -0.97 5.30
CA GLY A 202 -4.60 -2.25 5.33
C GLY A 202 -4.55 -2.95 3.97
N VAL A 203 -4.88 -2.23 2.91
CA VAL A 203 -4.89 -2.76 1.55
C VAL A 203 -3.49 -3.20 1.09
N LEU A 204 -2.48 -2.34 1.25
CA LEU A 204 -1.12 -2.68 0.82
C LEU A 204 -0.54 -3.87 1.59
N ARG A 205 -0.87 -4.00 2.88
CA ARG A 205 -0.51 -5.17 3.69
C ARG A 205 -1.15 -6.45 3.16
N THR A 206 -2.44 -6.42 2.82
CA THR A 206 -3.13 -7.61 2.29
C THR A 206 -2.58 -8.03 0.93
N LEU A 207 -2.27 -7.08 0.05
CA LEU A 207 -1.62 -7.33 -1.23
C LEU A 207 -0.23 -7.95 -1.05
N LEU A 208 0.59 -7.40 -0.14
CA LEU A 208 1.90 -7.95 0.18
C LEU A 208 1.81 -9.36 0.79
N CYS A 209 0.84 -9.61 1.67
CA CYS A 209 0.60 -10.96 2.17
C CYS A 209 0.28 -11.94 1.03
N HIS A 210 -0.53 -11.52 0.06
CA HIS A 210 -0.89 -12.36 -1.08
C HIS A 210 0.33 -12.69 -1.94
N TRP A 211 1.05 -11.68 -2.43
CA TRP A 211 2.15 -11.89 -3.37
C TRP A 211 3.40 -12.51 -2.75
N LEU A 212 3.67 -12.23 -1.49
CA LEU A 212 4.81 -12.81 -0.76
C LEU A 212 4.45 -14.13 -0.05
N ALA A 213 3.27 -14.68 -0.30
CA ALA A 213 2.75 -15.90 0.33
C ALA A 213 2.84 -15.88 1.88
N LEU A 214 2.64 -14.70 2.49
CA LEU A 214 2.63 -14.55 3.93
C LEU A 214 1.24 -14.86 4.49
N PRO A 215 1.13 -15.52 5.66
CA PRO A 215 -0.16 -15.76 6.29
C PRO A 215 -0.92 -14.45 6.53
N LEU A 216 -2.16 -14.35 6.06
CA LEU A 216 -2.97 -13.15 6.24
C LEU A 216 -3.26 -12.84 7.71
N ALA A 217 -3.24 -13.85 8.59
CA ALA A 217 -3.30 -13.67 10.04
C ALA A 217 -2.17 -12.76 10.58
N GLU A 218 -1.05 -12.66 9.86
CA GLU A 218 0.11 -11.82 10.22
C GLU A 218 0.09 -10.43 9.55
N VAL A 219 -1.00 -10.06 8.89
CA VAL A 219 -1.14 -8.80 8.13
C VAL A 219 -0.69 -7.56 8.90
N MET A 220 -0.87 -7.52 10.22
CA MET A 220 -0.45 -6.39 11.05
C MET A 220 1.07 -6.32 11.27
N ARG A 221 1.81 -7.39 11.00
CA ARG A 221 3.29 -7.42 11.09
C ARG A 221 3.96 -6.83 9.86
N VAL A 222 3.25 -6.73 8.73
CA VAL A 222 3.77 -6.12 7.51
C VAL A 222 3.89 -4.60 7.71
N PRO A 223 5.11 -4.02 7.66
CA PRO A 223 5.29 -2.60 7.91
C PRO A 223 4.72 -1.77 6.75
N GLN A 224 4.00 -0.71 7.11
CA GLN A 224 3.45 0.26 6.15
C GLN A 224 3.48 1.65 6.77
N HIS A 225 4.60 2.36 6.66
CA HIS A 225 4.72 3.75 7.09
C HIS A 225 4.04 4.70 6.09
N TYR A 226 3.65 5.90 6.51
CA TYR A 226 3.15 6.91 5.60
C TYR A 226 4.17 7.23 4.50
N ALA A 227 3.68 7.37 3.28
CA ALA A 227 4.49 7.62 2.09
C ALA A 227 5.60 6.58 1.82
N CYS A 228 5.56 5.40 2.47
CA CYS A 228 6.44 4.31 2.10
C CYS A 228 6.13 3.86 0.67
N ARG A 229 7.18 3.53 -0.06
CA ARG A 229 7.11 2.97 -1.40
C ARG A 229 7.79 1.60 -1.41
N ILE A 230 7.24 0.68 -2.19
CA ILE A 230 7.75 -0.68 -2.36
C ILE A 230 7.68 -0.99 -3.85
N TRP A 231 8.72 -1.59 -4.37
CA TRP A 231 8.77 -2.14 -5.72
C TRP A 231 8.56 -3.65 -5.68
N LEU A 232 7.74 -4.16 -6.57
CA LEU A 232 7.54 -5.59 -6.80
C LEU A 232 7.85 -5.90 -8.27
N SER A 233 8.71 -6.89 -8.51
CA SER A 233 9.04 -7.32 -9.88
C SER A 233 7.90 -8.13 -10.46
N GLY A 234 7.74 -8.12 -11.78
CA GLY A 234 6.68 -8.88 -12.46
C GLY A 234 6.81 -10.41 -12.39
N GLN A 235 7.81 -10.93 -11.67
CA GLN A 235 7.99 -12.36 -11.41
C GLN A 235 7.32 -12.81 -10.08
N GLU A 236 6.84 -11.85 -9.28
CA GLU A 236 6.24 -12.09 -7.96
C GLU A 236 4.70 -12.17 -8.00
N PHE A 237 4.10 -12.13 -9.21
CA PHE A 237 2.65 -12.19 -9.42
C PHE A 237 2.23 -13.45 -10.15
#